data_93343bd3a7a7b5416af606bad3795fe7
#
_entry.id   93343bd3a7a7b5416af606bad3795fe7
#
_cell.length_a   1.000
_cell.length_b   1.000
_cell.length_c   1.000
_cell.angle_alpha   90.00
_cell.angle_beta   90.00
_cell.angle_gamma   90.00
#
_symmetry.space_group_name_H-M   'P 1'
#
loop_
_entity.id
_entity.type
_entity.pdbx_description
1 polymer ?
#
loop_
_entity_poly.entity_id
_entity_poly.type
_entity_poly.pdbx_seq_one_letter_code
_entity_poly.pdbx_strand_id
1 'polypeptide(L)'
;MQKTDILAQAEKAFRARNFSKVISLLEPQIIEYKENFRFYYLLGVSCMYRNDFGGAESYLSRARRIKLNSSDLMVAQAALFLRRGDIPRAVEYYLEVLEYAPNNKTAKKALKYIRNNSAEEKVQSAAFSKNIMKFFPSTGLHPFVPVFSIIAVCFLVFGVFFATNYKRILGLNGTRADLSAFVLSVDEKSHPLEMDLSTTNYRYILSSTEVAKLYGEAQTLFQQGKDNAVQININKLLNSNASTAIKYKANLLLEYLEEPSFDNFSNTFSYEDLKQDPYLYQNCWIILSGRISNVNITENVYFCDLLVGYEDMKKLDGIVPMEISQPITIDATQGIKVLGKIVLRDGKVALEVKSIYQPLQKNF
;
A
#
# COMPACT_ATOMS: atom_id res chain seq x y z
N MET A 1 -35.41 -2.01 -28.24
CA MET A 1 -34.52 -3.07 -27.63
C MET A 1 -33.44 -3.38 -28.65
N GLN A 2 -32.18 -3.02 -28.36
CA GLN A 2 -31.03 -3.43 -29.17
C GLN A 2 -30.97 -4.96 -29.18
N LYS A 3 -31.07 -5.57 -30.35
CA LYS A 3 -30.84 -6.99 -30.59
C LYS A 3 -29.36 -7.26 -30.19
N THR A 4 -29.12 -7.71 -28.98
CA THR A 4 -27.77 -8.02 -28.49
C THR A 4 -27.23 -9.10 -29.40
N ASP A 5 -26.10 -8.85 -30.05
CA ASP A 5 -25.49 -9.81 -30.98
C ASP A 5 -25.13 -11.10 -30.21
N ILE A 6 -25.96 -12.14 -30.42
CA ILE A 6 -25.83 -13.45 -29.79
C ILE A 6 -24.47 -14.08 -30.10
N LEU A 7 -23.97 -13.83 -31.32
CA LEU A 7 -22.66 -14.33 -31.73
C LEU A 7 -21.53 -13.70 -30.91
N ALA A 8 -21.60 -12.39 -30.65
CA ALA A 8 -20.62 -11.70 -29.80
C ALA A 8 -20.67 -12.20 -28.33
N GLN A 9 -21.87 -12.47 -27.81
CA GLN A 9 -22.00 -13.09 -26.48
C GLN A 9 -21.42 -14.49 -26.44
N ALA A 10 -21.66 -15.31 -27.48
CA ALA A 10 -21.09 -16.64 -27.60
C ALA A 10 -19.56 -16.59 -27.72
N GLU A 11 -18.98 -15.64 -28.46
CA GLU A 11 -17.53 -15.45 -28.52
C GLU A 11 -16.92 -15.08 -27.18
N LYS A 12 -17.57 -14.22 -26.40
CA LYS A 12 -17.13 -13.87 -25.05
C LYS A 12 -17.18 -15.11 -24.13
N ALA A 13 -18.25 -15.90 -24.20
CA ALA A 13 -18.37 -17.14 -23.45
C ALA A 13 -17.33 -18.19 -23.88
N PHE A 14 -17.02 -18.27 -25.17
CA PHE A 14 -16.02 -19.16 -25.74
C PHE A 14 -14.60 -18.83 -25.24
N ARG A 15 -14.22 -17.54 -25.26
CA ARG A 15 -12.95 -17.07 -24.69
C ARG A 15 -12.87 -17.31 -23.17
N ALA A 16 -13.99 -17.22 -22.47
CA ALA A 16 -14.10 -17.55 -21.05
C ALA A 16 -14.15 -19.07 -20.77
N ARG A 17 -14.04 -19.90 -21.82
CA ARG A 17 -14.11 -21.38 -21.77
C ARG A 17 -15.43 -21.92 -21.18
N ASN A 18 -16.49 -21.12 -21.24
CA ASN A 18 -17.82 -21.56 -20.83
C ASN A 18 -18.57 -22.19 -22.04
N PHE A 19 -18.13 -23.38 -22.44
CA PHE A 19 -18.59 -24.05 -23.63
C PHE A 19 -20.06 -24.45 -23.56
N SER A 20 -20.56 -24.83 -22.38
CA SER A 20 -22.00 -25.10 -22.18
C SER A 20 -22.86 -23.88 -22.51
N LYS A 21 -22.43 -22.70 -22.10
CA LYS A 21 -23.12 -21.45 -22.40
C LYS A 21 -23.05 -21.12 -23.91
N VAL A 22 -21.95 -21.41 -24.57
CA VAL A 22 -21.83 -21.23 -26.05
C VAL A 22 -22.86 -22.07 -26.75
N ILE A 23 -22.97 -23.37 -26.41
CA ILE A 23 -23.90 -24.28 -27.01
C ILE A 23 -25.36 -23.81 -26.77
N SER A 24 -25.73 -23.53 -25.52
CA SER A 24 -27.08 -23.06 -25.17
C SER A 24 -27.48 -21.72 -25.82
N LEU A 25 -26.53 -20.84 -26.13
CA LEU A 25 -26.81 -19.60 -26.84
C LEU A 25 -26.99 -19.80 -28.35
N LEU A 26 -26.16 -20.68 -28.95
CA LEU A 26 -26.10 -20.81 -30.42
C LEU A 26 -27.06 -21.87 -30.96
N GLU A 27 -27.21 -23.03 -30.32
CA GLU A 27 -28.06 -24.10 -30.86
C GLU A 27 -29.49 -23.66 -31.23
N PRO A 28 -30.21 -22.83 -30.44
CA PRO A 28 -31.54 -22.36 -30.80
C PRO A 28 -31.57 -21.46 -32.04
N GLN A 29 -30.42 -20.94 -32.46
CA GLN A 29 -30.29 -19.96 -33.52
C GLN A 29 -29.80 -20.56 -34.86
N ILE A 30 -29.69 -21.86 -34.98
CA ILE A 30 -29.15 -22.57 -36.14
C ILE A 30 -29.82 -22.14 -37.45
N ILE A 31 -31.13 -21.90 -37.44
CA ILE A 31 -31.90 -21.48 -38.61
C ILE A 31 -31.50 -20.09 -39.07
N GLU A 32 -31.26 -19.16 -38.14
CA GLU A 32 -30.89 -17.76 -38.43
C GLU A 32 -29.45 -17.64 -38.96
N TYR A 33 -28.51 -18.48 -38.44
CA TYR A 33 -27.07 -18.42 -38.78
C TYR A 33 -26.61 -19.56 -39.71
N LYS A 34 -27.51 -20.14 -40.51
CA LYS A 34 -27.25 -21.36 -41.33
C LYS A 34 -26.09 -21.25 -42.31
N GLU A 35 -25.67 -20.04 -42.73
CA GLU A 35 -24.52 -19.79 -43.61
C GLU A 35 -23.37 -19.07 -42.90
N ASN A 36 -23.35 -19.05 -41.58
CA ASN A 36 -22.29 -18.38 -40.83
C ASN A 36 -21.21 -19.38 -40.39
N PHE A 37 -20.03 -19.27 -40.98
CA PHE A 37 -18.87 -20.11 -40.65
C PHE A 37 -18.51 -20.04 -39.16
N ARG A 38 -18.43 -18.82 -38.61
CA ARG A 38 -17.98 -18.60 -37.23
C ARG A 38 -18.93 -19.24 -36.21
N PHE A 39 -20.21 -19.18 -36.49
CA PHE A 39 -21.25 -19.78 -35.69
C PHE A 39 -21.03 -21.31 -35.54
N TYR A 40 -20.88 -22.02 -36.66
CA TYR A 40 -20.68 -23.46 -36.63
C TYR A 40 -19.32 -23.88 -36.09
N TYR A 41 -18.29 -23.08 -36.32
CA TYR A 41 -16.96 -23.27 -35.74
C TYR A 41 -17.01 -23.22 -34.21
N LEU A 42 -17.63 -22.20 -33.63
CA LEU A 42 -17.78 -22.04 -32.18
C LEU A 42 -18.58 -23.20 -31.54
N LEU A 43 -19.69 -23.63 -32.19
CA LEU A 43 -20.47 -24.77 -31.76
C LEU A 43 -19.64 -26.04 -31.78
N GLY A 44 -19.00 -26.34 -32.91
CA GLY A 44 -18.25 -27.58 -33.10
C GLY A 44 -17.08 -27.68 -32.12
N VAL A 45 -16.32 -26.62 -31.93
CA VAL A 45 -15.21 -26.63 -30.96
C VAL A 45 -15.75 -26.71 -29.50
N SER A 46 -16.87 -26.06 -29.22
CA SER A 46 -17.47 -26.15 -27.88
C SER A 46 -17.96 -27.58 -27.56
N CYS A 47 -18.55 -28.26 -28.52
CA CYS A 47 -18.91 -29.67 -28.40
C CYS A 47 -17.69 -30.58 -28.17
N MET A 48 -16.56 -30.32 -28.87
CA MET A 48 -15.29 -31.03 -28.64
C MET A 48 -14.84 -30.90 -27.16
N TYR A 49 -14.83 -29.70 -26.61
CA TYR A 49 -14.46 -29.48 -25.23
C TYR A 49 -15.43 -30.07 -24.21
N ARG A 50 -16.68 -30.28 -24.60
CA ARG A 50 -17.71 -30.99 -23.81
C ARG A 50 -17.71 -32.49 -23.99
N ASN A 51 -16.82 -33.05 -24.82
CA ASN A 51 -16.75 -34.45 -25.24
C ASN A 51 -17.96 -34.92 -26.02
N ASP A 52 -18.74 -34.02 -26.58
CA ASP A 52 -19.78 -34.35 -27.57
C ASP A 52 -19.14 -34.39 -28.96
N PHE A 53 -18.57 -35.56 -29.31
CA PHE A 53 -17.85 -35.73 -30.58
C PHE A 53 -18.78 -35.89 -31.78
N GLY A 54 -20.04 -36.31 -31.56
CA GLY A 54 -21.05 -36.37 -32.60
C GLY A 54 -21.52 -34.99 -33.04
N GLY A 55 -21.89 -34.14 -32.07
CA GLY A 55 -22.23 -32.75 -32.32
C GLY A 55 -21.04 -31.98 -32.90
N ALA A 56 -19.83 -32.19 -32.40
CA ALA A 56 -18.61 -31.56 -32.91
C ALA A 56 -18.41 -31.87 -34.41
N GLU A 57 -18.52 -33.15 -34.83
CA GLU A 57 -18.36 -33.54 -36.22
C GLU A 57 -19.41 -32.89 -37.12
N SER A 58 -20.67 -32.94 -36.71
CA SER A 58 -21.79 -32.34 -37.46
C SER A 58 -21.57 -30.85 -37.71
N TYR A 59 -21.25 -30.08 -36.65
CA TYR A 59 -21.08 -28.64 -36.75
C TYR A 59 -19.77 -28.26 -37.47
N LEU A 60 -18.64 -28.96 -37.25
CA LEU A 60 -17.38 -28.69 -37.97
C LEU A 60 -17.50 -29.04 -39.44
N SER A 61 -18.25 -30.13 -39.81
CA SER A 61 -18.52 -30.47 -41.18
C SER A 61 -19.41 -29.42 -41.87
N ARG A 62 -20.37 -28.84 -41.16
CA ARG A 62 -21.13 -27.70 -41.70
C ARG A 62 -20.28 -26.46 -41.88
N ALA A 63 -19.40 -26.14 -40.93
CA ALA A 63 -18.45 -25.08 -41.03
C ALA A 63 -17.53 -25.24 -42.26
N ARG A 64 -17.08 -26.48 -42.55
CA ARG A 64 -16.21 -26.76 -43.73
C ARG A 64 -16.90 -26.51 -45.05
N ARG A 65 -18.22 -26.84 -45.15
CA ARG A 65 -19.01 -26.56 -46.38
C ARG A 65 -19.16 -25.04 -46.64
N ILE A 66 -19.15 -24.21 -45.59
CA ILE A 66 -19.25 -22.75 -45.74
C ILE A 66 -17.89 -22.16 -46.06
N LYS A 67 -16.82 -22.65 -45.45
CA LYS A 67 -15.46 -22.15 -45.67
C LYS A 67 -14.44 -23.30 -45.68
N LEU A 68 -13.98 -23.67 -46.85
CA LEU A 68 -13.04 -24.80 -47.06
C LEU A 68 -11.64 -24.54 -46.46
N ASN A 69 -11.07 -23.35 -46.73
CA ASN A 69 -9.68 -23.04 -46.44
C ASN A 69 -9.54 -22.27 -45.11
N SER A 70 -9.73 -22.98 -43.99
CA SER A 70 -9.49 -22.43 -42.67
C SER A 70 -8.59 -23.32 -41.84
N SER A 71 -7.36 -22.87 -41.59
CA SER A 71 -6.37 -23.62 -40.79
C SER A 71 -6.89 -23.97 -39.39
N ASP A 72 -7.66 -23.08 -38.75
CA ASP A 72 -8.23 -23.34 -37.43
C ASP A 72 -9.29 -24.43 -37.46
N LEU A 73 -10.10 -24.48 -38.55
CA LEU A 73 -11.08 -25.53 -38.74
C LEU A 73 -10.43 -26.89 -39.00
N MET A 74 -9.40 -26.91 -39.86
CA MET A 74 -8.63 -28.12 -40.16
C MET A 74 -7.95 -28.66 -38.89
N VAL A 75 -7.37 -27.78 -38.04
CA VAL A 75 -6.81 -28.18 -36.74
C VAL A 75 -7.89 -28.80 -35.85
N ALA A 76 -9.12 -28.22 -35.83
CA ALA A 76 -10.24 -28.75 -35.04
C ALA A 76 -10.65 -30.15 -35.52
N GLN A 77 -10.78 -30.34 -36.83
CA GLN A 77 -11.14 -31.62 -37.44
C GLN A 77 -10.01 -32.68 -37.23
N ALA A 78 -8.76 -32.31 -37.42
CA ALA A 78 -7.60 -33.15 -37.13
C ALA A 78 -7.57 -33.61 -35.67
N ALA A 79 -7.81 -32.71 -34.74
CA ALA A 79 -7.87 -33.02 -33.32
C ALA A 79 -9.07 -33.90 -32.95
N LEU A 80 -10.21 -33.75 -33.66
CA LEU A 80 -11.40 -34.62 -33.50
C LEU A 80 -11.09 -36.06 -33.98
N PHE A 81 -10.46 -36.24 -35.16
CA PHE A 81 -10.01 -37.53 -35.67
C PHE A 81 -9.02 -38.18 -34.70
N LEU A 82 -8.04 -37.42 -34.26
CA LEU A 82 -7.05 -37.90 -33.28
C LEU A 82 -7.74 -38.38 -31.98
N ARG A 83 -8.75 -37.68 -31.50
CA ARG A 83 -9.49 -38.01 -30.31
C ARG A 83 -10.32 -39.32 -30.48
N ARG A 84 -10.76 -39.57 -31.72
CA ARG A 84 -11.51 -40.80 -32.06
C ARG A 84 -10.57 -42.00 -32.37
N GLY A 85 -9.26 -41.79 -32.38
CA GLY A 85 -8.30 -42.82 -32.73
C GLY A 85 -8.13 -43.06 -34.24
N ASP A 86 -8.72 -42.18 -35.08
CA ASP A 86 -8.53 -42.22 -36.53
C ASP A 86 -7.24 -41.47 -36.87
N ILE A 87 -6.11 -42.17 -36.68
CA ILE A 87 -4.78 -41.61 -36.82
C ILE A 87 -4.45 -41.20 -38.27
N PRO A 88 -4.80 -42.07 -39.29
CA PRO A 88 -4.50 -41.72 -40.69
C PRO A 88 -5.14 -40.39 -41.08
N ARG A 89 -6.43 -40.17 -40.79
CA ARG A 89 -7.10 -38.91 -41.12
C ARG A 89 -6.58 -37.77 -40.28
N ALA A 90 -6.26 -37.99 -39.01
CA ALA A 90 -5.67 -36.92 -38.18
C ALA A 90 -4.34 -36.42 -38.75
N VAL A 91 -3.49 -37.34 -39.22
CA VAL A 91 -2.19 -37.00 -39.88
C VAL A 91 -2.42 -36.23 -41.17
N GLU A 92 -3.32 -36.72 -42.03
CA GLU A 92 -3.67 -36.06 -43.28
C GLU A 92 -4.08 -34.61 -43.08
N TYR A 93 -5.04 -34.37 -42.16
CA TYR A 93 -5.50 -33.02 -41.85
C TYR A 93 -4.43 -32.13 -41.21
N TYR A 94 -3.57 -32.68 -40.36
CA TYR A 94 -2.46 -31.88 -39.82
C TYR A 94 -1.41 -31.53 -40.85
N LEU A 95 -1.16 -32.39 -41.85
CA LEU A 95 -0.30 -32.09 -42.98
C LEU A 95 -0.90 -31.01 -43.87
N GLU A 96 -2.23 -31.14 -44.18
CA GLU A 96 -2.97 -30.11 -44.93
C GLU A 96 -2.89 -28.75 -44.21
N VAL A 97 -3.01 -28.70 -42.85
CA VAL A 97 -2.79 -27.47 -42.08
C VAL A 97 -1.40 -26.88 -42.34
N LEU A 98 -0.37 -27.67 -42.42
CA LEU A 98 1.00 -27.19 -42.62
C LEU A 98 1.27 -26.73 -44.06
N GLU A 99 0.48 -27.17 -45.04
CA GLU A 99 0.51 -26.64 -46.41
C GLU A 99 0.01 -25.19 -46.47
N TYR A 100 -1.11 -24.90 -45.76
CA TYR A 100 -1.68 -23.55 -45.71
C TYR A 100 -1.05 -22.65 -44.66
N ALA A 101 -0.54 -23.22 -43.55
CA ALA A 101 0.03 -22.50 -42.43
C ALA A 101 1.32 -23.23 -41.94
N PRO A 102 2.47 -23.09 -42.64
CA PRO A 102 3.69 -23.83 -42.33
C PRO A 102 4.23 -23.62 -40.90
N ASN A 103 3.84 -22.54 -40.24
CA ASN A 103 4.27 -22.21 -38.90
C ASN A 103 3.25 -22.58 -37.80
N ASN A 104 2.22 -23.37 -38.13
CA ASN A 104 1.22 -23.77 -37.14
C ASN A 104 1.85 -24.68 -36.07
N LYS A 105 1.99 -24.14 -34.86
CA LYS A 105 2.63 -24.81 -33.73
C LYS A 105 1.83 -26.03 -33.25
N THR A 106 0.51 -26.00 -33.36
CA THR A 106 -0.38 -27.09 -32.91
C THR A 106 -0.24 -28.29 -33.81
N ALA A 107 -0.28 -28.10 -35.14
CA ALA A 107 -0.10 -29.17 -36.10
C ALA A 107 1.29 -29.83 -35.98
N LYS A 108 2.37 -29.03 -35.90
CA LYS A 108 3.73 -29.54 -35.68
C LYS A 108 3.85 -30.38 -34.39
N LYS A 109 3.26 -29.91 -33.28
CA LYS A 109 3.29 -30.65 -32.00
C LYS A 109 2.48 -31.94 -32.09
N ALA A 110 1.32 -31.91 -32.73
CA ALA A 110 0.48 -33.07 -32.88
C ALA A 110 1.12 -34.15 -33.72
N LEU A 111 1.69 -33.81 -34.88
CA LEU A 111 2.43 -34.73 -35.71
C LEU A 111 3.66 -35.32 -35.01
N LYS A 112 4.43 -34.50 -34.28
CA LYS A 112 5.55 -34.99 -33.46
C LYS A 112 5.05 -35.97 -32.36
N TYR A 113 3.92 -35.69 -31.74
CA TYR A 113 3.33 -36.56 -30.73
C TYR A 113 2.91 -37.90 -31.34
N ILE A 114 2.21 -37.90 -32.48
CA ILE A 114 1.79 -39.11 -33.20
C ILE A 114 3.02 -39.92 -33.58
N ARG A 115 4.05 -39.30 -34.18
CA ARG A 115 5.28 -39.99 -34.55
C ARG A 115 6.02 -40.64 -33.37
N ASN A 116 6.07 -39.97 -32.24
CA ASN A 116 6.79 -40.47 -31.05
C ASN A 116 6.01 -41.59 -30.31
N ASN A 117 4.74 -41.76 -30.61
CA ASN A 117 3.85 -42.76 -29.99
C ASN A 117 3.31 -43.75 -31.04
N SER A 118 4.04 -43.97 -32.11
CA SER A 118 3.61 -44.73 -33.32
C SER A 118 3.29 -46.22 -33.13
N ALA A 119 3.47 -46.80 -31.94
CA ALA A 119 2.85 -48.09 -31.63
C ALA A 119 1.34 -47.92 -31.53
N GLU A 120 0.56 -48.55 -32.37
CA GLU A 120 -0.88 -48.40 -32.57
C GLU A 120 -1.68 -48.50 -31.24
N GLU A 121 -1.31 -49.40 -30.34
CA GLU A 121 -1.89 -49.51 -28.98
C GLU A 121 -1.65 -48.32 -28.08
N LYS A 122 -0.45 -47.69 -28.20
CA LYS A 122 -0.11 -46.52 -27.39
C LYS A 122 -0.83 -45.25 -27.86
N VAL A 123 -1.08 -45.14 -29.18
CA VAL A 123 -1.81 -43.98 -29.72
C VAL A 123 -3.31 -44.11 -29.41
N GLN A 124 -3.87 -45.35 -29.50
CA GLN A 124 -5.27 -45.58 -29.16
C GLN A 124 -5.53 -45.36 -27.67
N SER A 125 -4.67 -45.85 -26.78
CA SER A 125 -4.82 -45.59 -25.36
C SER A 125 -4.61 -44.10 -25.04
N ALA A 126 -3.72 -43.41 -25.72
CA ALA A 126 -3.50 -42.00 -25.61
C ALA A 126 -4.64 -41.15 -26.19
N ALA A 127 -5.37 -41.66 -27.21
CA ALA A 127 -6.54 -41.00 -27.79
C ALA A 127 -7.64 -40.72 -26.74
N PHE A 128 -7.76 -41.57 -25.75
CA PHE A 128 -8.70 -41.37 -24.60
C PHE A 128 -8.12 -40.54 -23.46
N SER A 129 -6.84 -40.15 -23.52
CA SER A 129 -6.14 -39.38 -22.50
C SER A 129 -6.50 -37.89 -22.57
N LYS A 130 -6.55 -37.22 -21.39
CA LYS A 130 -6.64 -35.76 -21.28
C LYS A 130 -5.49 -35.02 -22.02
N ASN A 131 -4.40 -35.70 -22.31
CA ASN A 131 -3.25 -35.13 -23.01
C ASN A 131 -3.55 -34.69 -24.45
N ILE A 132 -4.59 -35.20 -25.10
CA ILE A 132 -4.97 -34.81 -26.46
C ILE A 132 -5.68 -33.45 -26.48
N MET A 133 -6.26 -32.99 -25.39
CA MET A 133 -6.90 -31.68 -25.33
C MET A 133 -5.91 -30.52 -25.63
N LYS A 134 -4.59 -30.73 -25.45
CA LYS A 134 -3.56 -29.76 -25.83
C LYS A 134 -3.45 -29.50 -27.35
N PHE A 135 -4.02 -30.39 -28.18
CA PHE A 135 -4.09 -30.24 -29.63
C PHE A 135 -5.41 -29.67 -30.11
N PHE A 136 -6.36 -29.43 -29.23
CA PHE A 136 -7.59 -28.75 -29.56
C PHE A 136 -7.31 -27.31 -29.96
N PRO A 137 -8.17 -26.69 -30.79
CA PRO A 137 -8.01 -25.30 -31.18
C PRO A 137 -7.96 -24.38 -29.96
N SER A 138 -7.10 -23.36 -30.01
CA SER A 138 -7.01 -22.41 -28.92
C SER A 138 -8.28 -21.56 -28.82
N THR A 139 -8.75 -21.34 -27.62
CA THR A 139 -9.92 -20.49 -27.34
C THR A 139 -9.59 -18.98 -27.26
N GLY A 140 -8.32 -18.62 -27.53
CA GLY A 140 -7.83 -17.26 -27.35
C GLY A 140 -7.46 -16.95 -25.89
N LEU A 141 -7.12 -15.72 -25.62
CA LEU A 141 -6.79 -15.24 -24.27
C LEU A 141 -8.06 -15.16 -23.42
N HIS A 142 -7.98 -15.69 -22.21
CA HIS A 142 -9.08 -15.56 -21.25
C HIS A 142 -9.33 -14.08 -20.94
N PRO A 143 -10.60 -13.62 -20.87
CA PRO A 143 -10.94 -12.20 -20.72
C PRO A 143 -10.36 -11.53 -19.46
N PHE A 144 -10.01 -12.30 -18.43
CA PHE A 144 -9.37 -11.78 -17.21
C PHE A 144 -7.84 -11.60 -17.32
N VAL A 145 -7.18 -12.17 -18.34
CA VAL A 145 -5.73 -12.04 -18.49
C VAL A 145 -5.27 -10.58 -18.61
N PRO A 146 -5.91 -9.71 -19.43
CA PRO A 146 -5.52 -8.30 -19.48
C PRO A 146 -5.76 -7.57 -18.17
N VAL A 147 -6.80 -7.92 -17.40
CA VAL A 147 -7.08 -7.31 -16.10
C VAL A 147 -5.99 -7.66 -15.10
N PHE A 148 -5.60 -8.92 -15.01
CA PHE A 148 -4.51 -9.35 -14.13
C PHE A 148 -3.16 -8.74 -14.52
N SER A 149 -2.89 -8.57 -15.82
CA SER A 149 -1.64 -7.94 -16.26
C SER A 149 -1.60 -6.45 -15.89
N ILE A 150 -2.71 -5.73 -16.00
CA ILE A 150 -2.81 -4.32 -15.56
C ILE A 150 -2.58 -4.22 -14.05
N ILE A 151 -3.23 -5.08 -13.25
CA ILE A 151 -3.06 -5.11 -11.80
C ILE A 151 -1.60 -5.39 -11.43
N ALA A 152 -0.96 -6.37 -12.09
CA ALA A 152 0.46 -6.69 -11.85
C ALA A 152 1.38 -5.50 -12.16
N VAL A 153 1.13 -4.78 -13.27
CA VAL A 153 1.89 -3.57 -13.61
C VAL A 153 1.67 -2.47 -12.57
N CYS A 154 0.43 -2.26 -12.12
CA CYS A 154 0.13 -1.28 -11.06
C CYS A 154 0.87 -1.60 -9.75
N PHE A 155 0.91 -2.88 -9.34
CA PHE A 155 1.68 -3.31 -8.17
C PHE A 155 3.18 -3.09 -8.34
N LEU A 156 3.72 -3.33 -9.54
CA LEU A 156 5.13 -3.13 -9.84
C LEU A 156 5.49 -1.64 -9.79
N VAL A 157 4.68 -0.78 -10.41
CA VAL A 157 4.84 0.69 -10.36
C VAL A 157 4.75 1.21 -8.93
N PHE A 158 3.75 0.74 -8.16
CA PHE A 158 3.59 1.12 -6.76
C PHE A 158 4.77 0.63 -5.91
N GLY A 159 5.25 -0.59 -6.13
CA GLY A 159 6.43 -1.14 -5.45
C GLY A 159 7.70 -0.33 -5.73
N VAL A 160 7.94 0.06 -6.98
CA VAL A 160 9.06 0.93 -7.36
C VAL A 160 8.90 2.31 -6.75
N PHE A 161 7.70 2.90 -6.82
CA PHE A 161 7.42 4.19 -6.19
C PHE A 161 7.65 4.14 -4.68
N PHE A 162 7.18 3.11 -4.00
CA PHE A 162 7.41 2.92 -2.57
C PHE A 162 8.89 2.70 -2.27
N ALA A 163 9.60 1.85 -3.03
CA ALA A 163 11.02 1.59 -2.83
C ALA A 163 11.90 2.84 -3.04
N THR A 164 11.54 3.71 -3.98
CA THR A 164 12.27 4.96 -4.22
C THR A 164 11.93 6.07 -3.23
N ASN A 165 10.72 6.07 -2.68
CA ASN A 165 10.23 7.12 -1.79
C ASN A 165 10.06 6.68 -0.34
N TYR A 166 10.40 5.41 0.04
CA TYR A 166 10.11 4.90 1.37
C TYR A 166 10.74 5.75 2.49
N LYS A 167 11.96 6.25 2.27
CA LYS A 167 12.63 7.13 3.23
C LYS A 167 11.86 8.43 3.45
N ARG A 168 11.32 9.02 2.35
CA ARG A 168 10.50 10.23 2.40
C ARG A 168 9.14 9.98 3.06
N ILE A 169 8.50 8.85 2.73
CA ILE A 169 7.18 8.45 3.28
C ILE A 169 7.30 8.15 4.77
N LEU A 170 8.41 7.55 5.20
CA LEU A 170 8.66 7.24 6.62
C LEU A 170 9.32 8.40 7.39
N GLY A 171 9.43 9.59 6.78
CA GLY A 171 10.08 10.75 7.41
C GLY A 171 11.59 10.58 7.65
N LEU A 172 12.25 9.65 6.95
CA LEU A 172 13.68 9.37 7.08
C LEU A 172 14.56 10.28 6.19
N ASN A 173 13.99 11.32 5.59
CA ASN A 173 14.68 12.24 4.66
C ASN A 173 15.17 13.49 5.37
N GLY A 174 15.90 13.35 6.44
CA GLY A 174 16.73 14.43 6.94
C GLY A 174 18.16 13.91 7.05
N THR A 175 19.07 14.40 6.27
CA THR A 175 20.49 14.43 6.66
C THR A 175 20.62 15.43 7.79
N ARG A 176 20.01 15.12 8.95
CA ARG A 176 20.29 15.84 10.18
C ARG A 176 21.73 15.60 10.57
N ALA A 177 22.23 16.38 11.51
CA ALA A 177 23.60 16.27 11.99
C ALA A 177 24.01 14.80 12.21
N ASP A 178 25.24 14.47 11.84
CA ASP A 178 25.81 13.15 12.07
C ASP A 178 25.92 12.90 13.57
N LEU A 179 25.25 11.86 14.06
CA LEU A 179 25.26 11.45 15.46
C LEU A 179 26.40 10.51 15.82
N SER A 180 27.39 10.30 14.98
CA SER A 180 28.52 9.41 15.24
C SER A 180 29.27 9.79 16.54
N ALA A 181 29.39 11.08 16.84
CA ALA A 181 29.98 11.58 18.08
C ALA A 181 29.12 11.32 19.33
N PHE A 182 27.84 11.03 19.18
CA PHE A 182 26.89 10.78 20.26
C PHE A 182 26.69 9.30 20.55
N VAL A 183 27.39 8.40 19.86
CA VAL A 183 27.33 6.96 20.15
C VAL A 183 27.93 6.70 21.52
N LEU A 184 27.22 5.92 22.35
CA LEU A 184 27.72 5.52 23.66
C LEU A 184 28.94 4.60 23.50
N SER A 185 30.02 4.91 24.18
CA SER A 185 31.20 4.07 24.27
C SER A 185 30.91 2.73 24.98
N VAL A 186 31.85 1.80 24.92
CA VAL A 186 31.70 0.50 25.60
C VAL A 186 31.61 0.69 27.12
N ASP A 187 32.35 1.64 27.65
CA ASP A 187 32.36 1.94 29.10
C ASP A 187 31.03 2.56 29.54
N GLU A 188 30.49 3.53 28.80
CA GLU A 188 29.18 4.13 29.09
C GLU A 188 28.04 3.13 28.99
N LYS A 189 28.14 2.13 28.11
CA LYS A 189 27.17 1.04 28.03
C LYS A 189 27.25 0.06 29.18
N SER A 190 28.46 -0.15 29.73
CA SER A 190 28.65 -1.03 30.86
C SER A 190 28.27 -0.38 32.19
N HIS A 191 28.39 0.95 32.29
CA HIS A 191 28.06 1.73 33.48
C HIS A 191 27.03 2.83 33.19
N PRO A 192 25.78 2.46 32.82
CA PRO A 192 24.78 3.42 32.42
C PRO A 192 24.06 4.14 33.56
N LEU A 193 24.28 3.68 34.80
CA LEU A 193 23.66 4.24 35.99
C LEU A 193 24.68 4.91 36.92
N GLU A 194 24.23 5.89 37.70
CA GLU A 194 24.98 6.52 38.75
C GLU A 194 25.23 5.49 39.88
N MET A 195 26.48 5.43 40.37
CA MET A 195 26.85 4.45 41.43
C MET A 195 26.36 4.86 42.81
N ASP A 196 26.28 6.16 43.08
CA ASP A 196 25.83 6.67 44.37
C ASP A 196 24.45 7.30 44.26
N LEU A 197 23.45 6.60 44.75
CA LEU A 197 22.06 7.08 44.80
C LEU A 197 21.71 7.86 46.05
N SER A 198 22.64 7.97 47.01
CA SER A 198 22.38 8.54 48.34
C SER A 198 22.35 10.06 48.35
N THR A 199 22.95 10.73 47.35
CA THR A 199 23.17 12.18 47.36
C THR A 199 22.16 12.98 46.57
N THR A 200 21.31 12.34 45.74
CA THR A 200 20.42 13.02 44.82
C THR A 200 19.03 12.39 44.78
N ASN A 201 17.98 13.20 44.88
CA ASN A 201 16.62 12.76 44.68
C ASN A 201 16.31 12.70 43.17
N TYR A 202 16.31 11.52 42.60
CA TYR A 202 15.94 11.29 41.22
C TYR A 202 14.40 11.21 41.06
N ARG A 203 13.84 11.88 40.07
CA ARG A 203 12.42 11.81 39.78
C ARG A 203 12.03 10.47 39.15
N TYR A 204 12.92 9.93 38.30
CA TYR A 204 12.74 8.64 37.64
C TYR A 204 13.87 7.69 38.03
N ILE A 205 13.54 6.49 38.51
CA ILE A 205 14.48 5.41 38.74
C ILE A 205 14.37 4.45 37.58
N LEU A 206 15.43 4.37 36.77
CA LEU A 206 15.51 3.58 35.56
C LEU A 206 16.49 2.42 35.73
N SER A 207 16.23 1.31 35.05
CA SER A 207 17.19 0.20 34.91
C SER A 207 18.22 0.52 33.81
N SER A 208 19.33 -0.20 33.81
CA SER A 208 20.39 -0.07 32.79
C SER A 208 19.84 -0.23 31.35
N THR A 209 18.92 -1.16 31.18
CA THR A 209 18.27 -1.43 29.87
C THR A 209 17.35 -0.30 29.43
N GLU A 210 16.63 0.31 30.37
CA GLU A 210 15.75 1.45 30.08
C GLU A 210 16.53 2.70 29.72
N VAL A 211 17.66 2.98 30.40
CA VAL A 211 18.54 4.10 30.06
C VAL A 211 19.10 3.94 28.65
N ALA A 212 19.64 2.77 28.30
CA ALA A 212 20.17 2.50 26.97
C ALA A 212 19.08 2.58 25.89
N LYS A 213 17.88 2.09 26.18
CA LYS A 213 16.72 2.14 25.30
C LYS A 213 16.27 3.58 25.03
N LEU A 214 16.05 4.37 26.08
CA LEU A 214 15.62 5.77 25.97
C LEU A 214 16.62 6.61 25.18
N TYR A 215 17.91 6.41 25.41
CA TYR A 215 18.95 7.12 24.68
C TYR A 215 18.97 6.73 23.19
N GLY A 216 18.92 5.44 22.87
CA GLY A 216 18.85 4.97 21.48
C GLY A 216 17.57 5.39 20.75
N GLU A 217 16.44 5.41 21.45
CA GLU A 217 15.17 5.94 20.93
C GLU A 217 15.27 7.44 20.65
N ALA A 218 15.89 8.24 21.53
CA ALA A 218 16.10 9.65 21.32
C ALA A 218 16.91 9.91 20.03
N GLN A 219 18.00 9.15 19.79
CA GLN A 219 18.77 9.25 18.54
C GLN A 219 17.94 8.89 17.31
N THR A 220 17.13 7.84 17.40
CA THR A 220 16.26 7.39 16.30
C THR A 220 15.18 8.44 16.00
N LEU A 221 14.53 8.99 17.02
CA LEU A 221 13.52 10.03 16.91
C LEU A 221 14.11 11.32 16.32
N PHE A 222 15.33 11.68 16.70
CA PHE A 222 16.06 12.81 16.13
C PHE A 222 16.23 12.66 14.62
N GLN A 223 16.71 11.51 14.16
CA GLN A 223 16.86 11.24 12.73
C GLN A 223 15.51 11.23 11.98
N GLN A 224 14.40 10.99 12.68
CA GLN A 224 13.03 11.07 12.14
C GLN A 224 12.44 12.49 12.15
N GLY A 225 13.13 13.48 12.73
CA GLY A 225 12.62 14.85 12.87
C GLY A 225 11.52 15.01 13.93
N LYS A 226 11.46 14.08 14.90
CA LYS A 226 10.46 14.10 15.98
C LYS A 226 10.99 14.76 17.24
N ASP A 227 11.39 16.03 17.13
CA ASP A 227 12.14 16.76 18.13
C ASP A 227 11.45 16.83 19.49
N ASN A 228 10.15 17.00 19.51
CA ASN A 228 9.39 17.01 20.75
C ASN A 228 9.47 15.68 21.52
N ALA A 229 9.45 14.55 20.80
CA ALA A 229 9.62 13.23 21.40
C ALA A 229 11.07 12.99 21.87
N VAL A 230 12.05 13.54 21.15
CA VAL A 230 13.46 13.56 21.61
C VAL A 230 13.57 14.31 22.92
N GLN A 231 12.99 15.51 23.02
CA GLN A 231 13.01 16.32 24.25
C GLN A 231 12.42 15.56 25.42
N ILE A 232 11.29 14.86 25.26
CA ILE A 232 10.64 14.05 26.30
C ILE A 232 11.58 12.95 26.81
N ASN A 233 12.19 12.18 25.89
CA ASN A 233 13.10 11.10 26.27
C ASN A 233 14.34 11.63 27.00
N ILE A 234 14.88 12.77 26.54
CA ILE A 234 16.02 13.40 27.18
C ILE A 234 15.63 13.96 28.55
N ASN A 235 14.51 14.61 28.70
CA ASN A 235 14.01 15.08 30.00
C ASN A 235 13.91 13.94 31.01
N LYS A 236 13.43 12.78 30.59
CA LYS A 236 13.34 11.59 31.44
C LYS A 236 14.74 11.10 31.85
N LEU A 237 15.71 11.09 30.93
CA LEU A 237 17.11 10.72 31.22
C LEU A 237 17.76 11.72 32.18
N LEU A 238 17.63 13.02 31.94
CA LEU A 238 18.22 14.07 32.76
C LEU A 238 17.70 14.06 34.20
N ASN A 239 16.43 13.75 34.41
CA ASN A 239 15.78 13.67 35.72
C ASN A 239 15.83 12.25 36.33
N SER A 240 16.62 11.33 35.76
CA SER A 240 16.76 9.94 36.24
C SER A 240 18.11 9.69 36.92
N ASN A 241 18.28 8.46 37.36
CA ASN A 241 19.54 7.90 37.88
C ASN A 241 20.51 7.45 36.77
N ALA A 242 20.36 7.93 35.54
CA ALA A 242 21.34 7.71 34.48
C ALA A 242 22.69 8.35 34.81
N SER A 243 23.78 7.74 34.34
CA SER A 243 25.14 8.25 34.59
C SER A 243 25.35 9.65 34.06
N THR A 244 26.20 10.44 34.71
CA THR A 244 26.54 11.81 34.33
C THR A 244 27.03 11.91 32.88
N ALA A 245 27.77 10.93 32.38
CA ALA A 245 28.26 10.88 31.00
C ALA A 245 27.12 10.76 29.99
N ILE A 246 26.11 9.90 30.25
CA ILE A 246 24.93 9.75 29.39
C ILE A 246 24.07 11.02 29.42
N LYS A 247 23.86 11.60 30.60
CA LYS A 247 23.12 12.87 30.77
C LYS A 247 23.79 14.00 29.98
N TYR A 248 25.11 14.09 30.03
CA TYR A 248 25.87 15.09 29.27
C TYR A 248 25.66 14.95 27.75
N LYS A 249 25.82 13.73 27.22
CA LYS A 249 25.58 13.46 25.80
C LYS A 249 24.12 13.72 25.40
N ALA A 250 23.17 13.36 26.24
CA ALA A 250 21.77 13.63 26.01
C ALA A 250 21.47 15.13 25.97
N ASN A 251 22.09 15.90 26.86
CA ASN A 251 21.93 17.36 26.88
C ASN A 251 22.51 18.03 25.62
N LEU A 252 23.68 17.57 25.14
CA LEU A 252 24.28 18.08 23.91
C LEU A 252 23.38 17.84 22.68
N LEU A 253 22.60 16.75 22.67
CA LEU A 253 21.69 16.45 21.56
C LEU A 253 20.55 17.50 21.47
N LEU A 254 20.17 18.14 22.58
CA LEU A 254 19.15 19.18 22.61
C LEU A 254 19.51 20.42 21.79
N GLU A 255 20.82 20.70 21.63
CA GLU A 255 21.30 21.87 20.86
C GLU A 255 21.02 21.75 19.35
N TYR A 256 20.73 20.51 18.88
CA TYR A 256 20.44 20.24 17.47
C TYR A 256 18.93 20.13 17.17
N LEU A 257 18.05 20.32 18.17
CA LEU A 257 16.61 20.29 17.96
C LEU A 257 16.14 21.54 17.25
N GLU A 258 15.22 21.35 16.31
CA GLU A 258 14.64 22.43 15.52
C GLU A 258 13.34 22.94 16.16
N GLU A 259 13.13 24.24 16.06
CA GLU A 259 11.90 24.85 16.52
C GLU A 259 10.77 24.63 15.50
N PRO A 260 9.60 24.16 15.95
CA PRO A 260 8.48 23.92 15.05
C PRO A 260 7.76 25.21 14.63
N SER A 261 6.95 25.09 13.58
CA SER A 261 5.95 26.08 13.16
C SER A 261 4.55 25.47 13.20
N PHE A 262 3.48 26.28 13.11
CA PHE A 262 2.12 25.78 13.06
C PHE A 262 1.87 24.78 11.91
N ASP A 263 2.57 24.94 10.77
CA ASP A 263 2.36 24.14 9.57
C ASP A 263 2.95 22.73 9.68
N ASN A 264 4.00 22.55 10.48
CA ASN A 264 4.74 21.29 10.58
C ASN A 264 4.64 20.62 11.95
N PHE A 265 3.85 21.18 12.88
CA PHE A 265 3.74 20.69 14.25
C PHE A 265 2.35 20.16 14.58
N SER A 266 2.32 19.04 15.27
CA SER A 266 1.14 18.50 15.94
C SER A 266 1.50 18.06 17.35
N ASN A 267 0.58 18.22 18.28
CA ASN A 267 0.80 17.81 19.66
C ASN A 267 1.12 16.31 19.75
N THR A 268 2.16 15.99 20.48
CA THR A 268 2.58 14.61 20.80
C THR A 268 2.04 14.13 22.14
N PHE A 269 1.49 15.04 22.93
CA PHE A 269 0.88 14.81 24.24
C PHE A 269 -0.25 15.84 24.48
N SER A 270 -1.11 15.54 25.42
CA SER A 270 -2.26 16.40 25.78
C SER A 270 -1.91 17.39 26.90
N TYR A 271 -2.79 18.37 27.11
CA TYR A 271 -2.67 19.27 28.25
C TYR A 271 -2.86 18.54 29.60
N GLU A 272 -3.66 17.47 29.63
CA GLU A 272 -3.83 16.63 30.82
C GLU A 272 -2.52 15.87 31.15
N ASP A 273 -1.81 15.34 30.14
CA ASP A 273 -0.52 14.69 30.35
C ASP A 273 0.50 15.69 30.94
N LEU A 274 0.51 16.92 30.40
CA LEU A 274 1.38 18.00 30.90
C LEU A 274 1.09 18.33 32.36
N LYS A 275 -0.18 18.33 32.80
CA LYS A 275 -0.53 18.57 34.21
C LYS A 275 -0.07 17.46 35.14
N GLN A 276 -0.07 16.19 34.66
CA GLN A 276 0.36 15.04 35.46
C GLN A 276 1.85 15.04 35.74
N ASP A 277 2.69 15.36 34.77
CA ASP A 277 4.14 15.40 34.94
C ASP A 277 4.81 16.57 34.18
N PRO A 278 4.72 17.79 34.70
CA PRO A 278 5.26 18.99 34.03
C PRO A 278 6.75 18.92 33.71
N TYR A 279 7.53 18.21 34.52
CA TYR A 279 8.98 18.10 34.34
C TYR A 279 9.36 17.21 33.15
N LEU A 280 8.51 16.23 32.81
CA LEU A 280 8.71 15.39 31.64
C LEU A 280 8.61 16.20 30.34
N TYR A 281 7.74 17.21 30.33
CA TYR A 281 7.44 18.02 29.16
C TYR A 281 8.12 19.39 29.15
N GLN A 282 9.02 19.63 30.09
CA GLN A 282 9.79 20.88 30.11
C GLN A 282 10.58 21.07 28.81
N ASN A 283 10.59 22.30 28.27
CA ASN A 283 11.17 22.68 26.98
C ASN A 283 10.53 21.99 25.75
N CYS A 284 9.48 21.20 25.89
CA CYS A 284 8.69 20.71 24.77
C CYS A 284 7.81 21.80 24.18
N TRP A 285 7.46 21.66 22.93
CA TRP A 285 6.50 22.51 22.24
C TRP A 285 5.09 21.96 22.36
N ILE A 286 4.10 22.85 22.47
CA ILE A 286 2.69 22.48 22.51
C ILE A 286 1.84 23.54 21.80
N ILE A 287 0.77 23.09 21.13
CA ILE A 287 -0.29 23.97 20.66
C ILE A 287 -1.45 23.86 21.65
N LEU A 288 -1.78 24.98 22.29
CA LEU A 288 -2.96 25.09 23.14
C LEU A 288 -3.95 26.05 22.53
N SER A 289 -5.23 25.76 22.73
CA SER A 289 -6.32 26.62 22.30
C SER A 289 -7.02 27.19 23.52
N GLY A 290 -7.51 28.43 23.43
CA GLY A 290 -8.21 29.09 24.56
C GLY A 290 -8.49 30.57 24.29
N ARG A 291 -8.71 31.31 25.35
CA ARG A 291 -8.85 32.77 25.35
C ARG A 291 -7.82 33.41 26.24
N ILE A 292 -7.41 34.63 25.90
CA ILE A 292 -6.50 35.40 26.76
C ILE A 292 -7.26 36.13 27.88
N SER A 293 -6.60 36.27 29.02
CA SER A 293 -7.04 37.04 30.18
C SER A 293 -5.85 37.70 30.85
N ASN A 294 -6.07 38.62 31.77
CA ASN A 294 -5.07 39.25 32.64
C ASN A 294 -3.87 39.83 31.87
N VAL A 295 -4.14 40.56 30.77
CA VAL A 295 -3.07 41.12 29.94
C VAL A 295 -2.35 42.24 30.66
N ASN A 296 -1.05 42.06 30.84
CA ASN A 296 -0.14 43.06 31.37
C ASN A 296 1.03 43.29 30.40
N ILE A 297 1.38 44.53 30.10
CA ILE A 297 2.41 44.86 29.13
C ILE A 297 3.56 45.55 29.84
N THR A 298 4.74 44.97 29.78
CA THR A 298 5.97 45.53 30.37
C THR A 298 7.08 45.50 29.35
N GLU A 299 7.69 46.63 29.04
CA GLU A 299 8.88 46.76 28.17
C GLU A 299 8.77 45.98 26.83
N ASN A 300 7.62 46.06 26.16
CA ASN A 300 7.33 45.32 24.92
C ASN A 300 7.15 43.79 25.06
N VAL A 301 7.06 43.27 26.28
CA VAL A 301 6.71 41.88 26.55
C VAL A 301 5.29 41.84 27.09
N TYR A 302 4.45 40.96 26.52
CA TYR A 302 3.08 40.76 26.99
C TYR A 302 3.06 39.58 27.94
N PHE A 303 2.62 39.81 29.16
CA PHE A 303 2.31 38.76 30.13
C PHE A 303 0.80 38.60 30.18
N CYS A 304 0.29 37.43 29.96
CA CYS A 304 -1.13 37.14 29.99
C CYS A 304 -1.39 35.68 30.38
N ASP A 305 -2.62 35.37 30.71
CA ASP A 305 -3.08 34.04 31.03
C ASP A 305 -3.86 33.45 29.84
N LEU A 306 -3.53 32.21 29.42
CA LEU A 306 -4.35 31.43 28.50
C LEU A 306 -5.35 30.60 29.28
N LEU A 307 -6.63 30.85 29.06
CA LEU A 307 -7.74 30.03 29.52
C LEU A 307 -7.90 28.84 28.59
N VAL A 308 -7.22 27.73 28.88
CA VAL A 308 -7.14 26.53 28.02
C VAL A 308 -8.52 25.86 27.93
N GLY A 309 -8.92 25.53 26.69
CA GLY A 309 -10.23 24.88 26.41
C GLY A 309 -11.42 25.82 26.45
N TYR A 310 -11.21 27.15 26.66
CA TYR A 310 -12.29 28.13 26.85
C TYR A 310 -12.60 28.92 25.57
N GLU A 311 -12.35 28.37 24.37
CA GLU A 311 -12.58 29.06 23.10
C GLU A 311 -14.04 29.45 22.92
N ASP A 312 -14.96 28.55 23.26
CA ASP A 312 -16.42 28.70 23.15
C ASP A 312 -17.12 29.14 24.47
N MET A 313 -16.34 29.49 25.51
CA MET A 313 -16.80 29.92 26.84
C MET A 313 -17.60 28.86 27.61
N LYS A 314 -17.46 27.57 27.25
CA LYS A 314 -18.24 26.51 27.91
C LYS A 314 -17.46 25.74 28.97
N LYS A 315 -16.19 25.39 28.64
CA LYS A 315 -15.37 24.54 29.50
C LYS A 315 -13.98 25.13 29.67
N LEU A 316 -13.52 25.23 30.92
CA LEU A 316 -12.17 25.65 31.25
C LEU A 316 -11.37 24.41 31.71
N ASP A 317 -10.33 24.04 31.00
CA ASP A 317 -9.46 22.91 31.33
C ASP A 317 -8.32 23.35 32.28
N GLY A 318 -7.90 24.61 32.19
CA GLY A 318 -6.90 25.20 33.07
C GLY A 318 -6.49 26.60 32.67
N ILE A 319 -5.62 27.19 33.48
CA ILE A 319 -5.05 28.53 33.24
C ILE A 319 -3.54 28.36 33.14
N VAL A 320 -2.96 28.87 32.05
CA VAL A 320 -1.52 28.79 31.78
C VAL A 320 -0.98 30.21 31.56
N PRO A 321 -0.09 30.69 32.41
CA PRO A 321 0.60 31.94 32.20
C PRO A 321 1.42 31.90 30.90
N MET A 322 1.38 32.97 30.12
CA MET A 322 2.12 33.10 28.87
C MET A 322 2.99 34.35 28.84
N GLU A 323 4.12 34.23 28.22
CA GLU A 323 5.00 35.34 27.85
C GLU A 323 5.09 35.45 26.34
N ILE A 324 4.81 36.62 25.80
CA ILE A 324 4.84 36.93 24.38
C ILE A 324 5.88 38.04 24.16
N SER A 325 7.02 37.70 23.60
CA SER A 325 8.15 38.63 23.42
C SER A 325 8.06 39.51 22.15
N GLN A 326 6.96 39.34 21.36
CA GLN A 326 6.76 40.11 20.13
C GLN A 326 5.50 40.97 20.24
N PRO A 327 5.52 42.23 19.71
CA PRO A 327 4.34 43.05 19.70
C PRO A 327 3.28 42.45 18.78
N ILE A 328 2.17 42.02 19.36
CA ILE A 328 1.06 41.38 18.65
C ILE A 328 -0.24 42.09 19.02
N THR A 329 -1.08 42.35 18.03
CA THR A 329 -2.44 42.80 18.26
C THR A 329 -3.36 41.56 18.32
N ILE A 330 -3.92 41.29 19.50
CA ILE A 330 -4.81 40.16 19.75
C ILE A 330 -6.18 40.69 20.19
N ASP A 331 -7.24 40.16 19.58
CA ASP A 331 -8.60 40.40 20.03
C ASP A 331 -8.93 39.43 21.18
N ALA A 332 -9.00 39.96 22.41
CA ALA A 332 -9.27 39.18 23.60
C ALA A 332 -10.68 38.55 23.63
N THR A 333 -11.60 39.03 22.76
CA THR A 333 -12.98 38.51 22.70
C THR A 333 -13.09 37.20 21.89
N GLN A 334 -12.04 36.81 21.18
CA GLN A 334 -12.03 35.64 20.34
C GLN A 334 -11.10 34.54 20.87
N GLY A 335 -11.41 33.29 20.50
CA GLY A 335 -10.51 32.17 20.74
C GLY A 335 -9.22 32.27 19.91
N ILE A 336 -8.11 31.82 20.48
CA ILE A 336 -6.81 31.77 19.86
C ILE A 336 -6.19 30.37 19.94
N LYS A 337 -5.26 30.06 19.05
CA LYS A 337 -4.34 28.95 19.19
C LYS A 337 -2.94 29.48 19.38
N VAL A 338 -2.25 28.91 20.36
CA VAL A 338 -0.90 29.36 20.75
C VAL A 338 0.06 28.20 20.56
N LEU A 339 1.11 28.40 19.76
CA LEU A 339 2.28 27.53 19.73
C LEU A 339 3.33 28.11 20.68
N GLY A 340 3.62 27.40 21.75
CA GLY A 340 4.55 27.86 22.79
C GLY A 340 5.44 26.73 23.30
N LYS A 341 6.57 27.13 23.85
CA LYS A 341 7.52 26.27 24.55
C LYS A 341 7.15 26.22 26.03
N ILE A 342 7.10 25.02 26.59
CA ILE A 342 6.77 24.80 27.99
C ILE A 342 7.98 25.17 28.86
N VAL A 343 7.77 26.07 29.78
CA VAL A 343 8.75 26.44 30.81
C VAL A 343 8.18 26.24 32.18
N LEU A 344 9.02 25.97 33.17
CA LEU A 344 8.62 25.84 34.56
C LEU A 344 9.05 27.11 35.33
N ARG A 345 8.10 27.85 35.88
CA ARG A 345 8.38 29.00 36.75
C ARG A 345 7.82 28.68 38.15
N ASP A 346 8.68 28.66 39.13
CA ASP A 346 8.35 28.23 40.50
C ASP A 346 7.62 26.88 40.56
N GLY A 347 8.01 25.95 39.70
CA GLY A 347 7.41 24.61 39.59
C GLY A 347 6.06 24.56 38.88
N LYS A 348 5.54 25.68 38.40
CA LYS A 348 4.29 25.78 37.64
C LYS A 348 4.56 25.91 36.14
N VAL A 349 3.67 25.33 35.35
CA VAL A 349 3.71 25.41 33.88
C VAL A 349 3.42 26.83 33.43
N ALA A 350 4.28 27.36 32.56
CA ALA A 350 4.06 28.58 31.80
C ALA A 350 4.49 28.35 30.32
N LEU A 351 4.08 29.22 29.42
CA LEU A 351 4.44 29.15 28.01
C LEU A 351 5.28 30.36 27.59
N GLU A 352 6.41 30.10 26.94
CA GLU A 352 7.08 31.06 26.09
C GLU A 352 6.49 30.95 24.68
N VAL A 353 5.77 31.99 24.26
CA VAL A 353 4.98 31.95 23.03
C VAL A 353 5.85 32.27 21.84
N LYS A 354 5.88 31.37 20.87
CA LYS A 354 6.53 31.57 19.59
C LYS A 354 5.60 32.20 18.55
N SER A 355 4.38 31.71 18.46
CA SER A 355 3.40 32.21 17.48
C SER A 355 1.96 31.99 17.96
N ILE A 356 1.09 32.88 17.49
CA ILE A 356 -0.34 32.84 17.80
C ILE A 356 -1.12 32.84 16.49
N TYR A 357 -2.11 31.97 16.41
CA TYR A 357 -3.09 31.95 15.34
C TYR A 357 -4.45 32.41 15.88
N GLN A 358 -5.03 33.43 15.28
CA GLN A 358 -6.37 33.89 15.53
C GLN A 358 -7.16 33.87 14.23
N PRO A 359 -8.31 33.16 14.14
CA PRO A 359 -9.12 33.14 12.94
C PRO A 359 -9.67 34.55 12.64
N LEU A 360 -9.60 34.99 11.39
CA LEU A 360 -10.23 36.22 10.96
C LEU A 360 -11.74 36.10 11.10
N GLN A 361 -12.41 37.09 11.72
CA GLN A 361 -13.86 37.17 11.68
C GLN A 361 -14.30 37.29 10.21
N LYS A 362 -15.13 36.34 9.75
CA LYS A 362 -15.96 36.59 8.59
C LYS A 362 -17.05 37.56 9.05
N ASN A 363 -16.89 38.84 8.70
CA ASN A 363 -17.99 39.78 8.78
C ASN A 363 -19.07 39.28 7.82
N PHE A 364 -20.17 38.76 8.36
CA PHE A 364 -21.41 38.51 7.64
C PHE A 364 -22.26 39.77 7.66
#